data_52d0aa622f855e0f6041b4248606d582
#
_entry.id   52d0aa622f855e0f6041b4248606d582
#
_cell.length_a   1.000
_cell.length_b   1.000
_cell.length_c   1.000
_cell.angle_alpha   90.00
_cell.angle_beta   90.00
_cell.angle_gamma   90.00
#
_symmetry.space_group_name_H-M   'P 1'
#
loop_
_entity.id
_entity.type
_entity.pdbx_description
1 polymer ?
#
loop_
_entity_poly.entity_id
_entity_poly.type
_entity_poly.pdbx_seq_one_letter_code
_entity_poly.pdbx_strand_id
1 'polypeptide(L)'
;YSYLYELFDPTFIHDSYSCRLDKGTHKGVARLVDFARKASANYTRDCWALQFDIKQFFASADHQILKQLLSKKIADERTLLVLADVIDSFHSPMGMGKGIPLGNLTSQIFANIYLHKLDAYMKHVIKAGLYIRYADDGIVLSSSKQHLIEAILPIKDFLQKDLLFSLHPRKVTIRKLSWGIDFLGYVVLPHYVLPRTKTKRRLLKRIQLMGRTENTNQMLQSYLGYLSHANTYRLQEVVKHIVFGWRL
;
A
#
# COMPACT_ATOMS: atom_id res chain seq x y z
N TYR A 1 -17.16 -13.19 -0.14
CA TYR A 1 -15.79 -12.76 0.18
C TYR A 1 -14.93 -13.93 0.68
N SER A 2 -15.37 -14.65 1.73
CA SER A 2 -14.60 -15.75 2.35
C SER A 2 -14.12 -16.78 1.34
N TYR A 3 -15.00 -17.26 0.49
CA TYR A 3 -14.68 -18.21 -0.59
C TYR A 3 -13.54 -17.71 -1.51
N LEU A 4 -13.62 -16.46 -1.98
CA LEU A 4 -12.55 -15.89 -2.81
C LEU A 4 -11.25 -15.69 -2.02
N TYR A 5 -11.35 -15.31 -0.75
CA TYR A 5 -10.19 -15.13 0.10
C TYR A 5 -9.41 -16.45 0.28
N GLU A 6 -10.09 -17.52 0.66
CA GLU A 6 -9.49 -18.84 0.84
C GLU A 6 -8.85 -19.37 -0.46
N LEU A 7 -9.49 -19.12 -1.61
CA LEU A 7 -9.01 -19.57 -2.90
C LEU A 7 -7.81 -18.78 -3.42
N PHE A 8 -7.79 -17.46 -3.25
CA PHE A 8 -6.81 -16.58 -3.88
C PHE A 8 -5.68 -16.13 -2.96
N ASP A 9 -5.91 -15.88 -1.66
CA ASP A 9 -4.90 -15.34 -0.75
C ASP A 9 -3.61 -16.18 -0.69
N PRO A 10 -3.65 -17.53 -0.69
CA PRO A 10 -2.44 -18.37 -0.70
C PRO A 10 -1.56 -18.17 -1.94
N THR A 11 -2.10 -17.58 -3.01
CA THR A 11 -1.35 -17.34 -4.26
C THR A 11 -0.71 -15.97 -4.32
N PHE A 12 -1.14 -15.04 -3.46
CA PHE A 12 -0.56 -13.71 -3.43
C PHE A 12 0.86 -13.72 -2.89
N ILE A 13 1.69 -12.83 -3.41
CA ILE A 13 3.04 -12.68 -2.88
C ILE A 13 3.00 -12.34 -1.38
N HIS A 14 4.00 -12.81 -0.63
CA HIS A 14 4.09 -12.50 0.80
C HIS A 14 4.07 -10.98 1.06
N ASP A 15 4.68 -10.19 0.20
CA ASP A 15 4.92 -8.76 0.37
C ASP A 15 3.81 -7.85 -0.20
N SER A 16 2.57 -8.37 -0.32
CA SER A 16 1.33 -7.62 -0.54
C SER A 16 0.62 -7.42 0.80
N TYR A 17 0.35 -6.16 1.22
CA TYR A 17 -0.03 -5.83 2.59
C TYR A 17 -1.42 -5.21 2.75
N SER A 18 -2.11 -4.85 1.68
CA SER A 18 -3.46 -4.27 1.76
C SER A 18 -4.54 -5.34 1.82
N CYS A 19 -5.51 -5.16 2.74
CA CYS A 19 -6.74 -5.95 2.81
C CYS A 19 -6.51 -7.48 2.89
N ARG A 20 -5.51 -7.90 3.65
CA ARG A 20 -5.18 -9.30 3.94
C ARG A 20 -5.08 -9.53 5.45
N LEU A 21 -5.49 -10.71 5.91
CA LEU A 21 -5.34 -11.11 7.31
C LEU A 21 -3.87 -11.09 7.70
N ASP A 22 -3.60 -10.67 8.92
CA ASP A 22 -2.25 -10.57 9.47
C ASP A 22 -1.26 -9.68 8.71
N LYS A 23 -1.74 -8.82 7.82
CA LYS A 23 -0.98 -7.81 7.08
C LYS A 23 -1.32 -6.40 7.59
N GLY A 24 -1.38 -5.41 6.74
CA GLY A 24 -1.77 -4.04 7.06
C GLY A 24 -0.61 -3.07 7.11
N THR A 25 -0.92 -1.82 7.46
CA THR A 25 -0.03 -0.66 7.36
C THR A 25 1.27 -0.85 8.15
N HIS A 26 1.17 -1.22 9.43
CA HIS A 26 2.34 -1.30 10.32
C HIS A 26 3.29 -2.44 9.91
N LYS A 27 2.75 -3.61 9.57
CA LYS A 27 3.56 -4.73 9.05
C LYS A 27 4.20 -4.39 7.70
N GLY A 28 3.50 -3.65 6.84
CA GLY A 28 4.06 -3.15 5.58
C GLY A 28 5.25 -2.20 5.80
N VAL A 29 5.14 -1.26 6.74
CA VAL A 29 6.24 -0.35 7.10
C VAL A 29 7.42 -1.11 7.72
N ALA A 30 7.17 -2.04 8.64
CA ALA A 30 8.23 -2.87 9.22
C ALA A 30 8.97 -3.68 8.14
N ARG A 31 8.24 -4.24 7.17
CA ARG A 31 8.83 -4.95 6.04
C ARG A 31 9.67 -4.05 5.13
N LEU A 32 9.22 -2.80 4.92
CA LEU A 32 10.02 -1.83 4.16
C LEU A 32 11.35 -1.51 4.87
N VAL A 33 11.35 -1.42 6.21
CA VAL A 33 12.58 -1.25 7.02
C VAL A 33 13.51 -2.46 6.84
N ASP A 34 12.99 -3.68 6.90
CA ASP A 34 13.79 -4.90 6.66
C ASP A 34 14.39 -4.92 5.24
N PHE A 35 13.62 -4.50 4.25
CA PHE A 35 14.11 -4.38 2.88
C PHE A 35 15.17 -3.29 2.73
N ALA A 36 14.98 -2.15 3.41
CA ALA A 36 15.98 -1.09 3.43
C ALA A 36 17.32 -1.54 4.04
N ARG A 37 17.25 -2.29 5.16
CA ARG A 37 18.44 -2.91 5.78
C ARG A 37 19.15 -3.88 4.82
N LYS A 38 18.41 -4.74 4.14
CA LYS A 38 18.97 -5.69 3.17
C LYS A 38 19.59 -4.99 1.97
N ALA A 39 18.86 -4.05 1.33
CA ALA A 39 19.34 -3.33 0.15
C ALA A 39 20.58 -2.48 0.44
N SER A 40 20.69 -1.92 1.64
CA SER A 40 21.79 -1.07 2.08
C SER A 40 22.93 -1.81 2.79
N ALA A 41 22.89 -3.13 2.90
CA ALA A 41 23.83 -3.91 3.71
C ALA A 41 23.97 -3.32 5.13
N ASN A 42 22.88 -3.27 5.90
CA ASN A 42 22.81 -2.64 7.23
C ASN A 42 23.18 -1.13 7.23
N TYR A 43 22.71 -0.39 6.22
CA TYR A 43 22.93 1.05 6.05
C TYR A 43 24.38 1.47 5.80
N THR A 44 25.26 0.54 5.40
CA THR A 44 26.64 0.82 5.03
C THR A 44 26.79 1.24 3.57
N ARG A 45 25.78 0.97 2.73
CA ARG A 45 25.76 1.30 1.30
C ARG A 45 24.55 2.13 0.94
N ASP A 46 24.60 2.80 -0.20
CA ASP A 46 23.46 3.51 -0.74
C ASP A 46 22.30 2.55 -1.03
N CYS A 47 21.11 3.00 -0.71
CA CYS A 47 19.86 2.34 -1.05
C CYS A 47 18.92 3.35 -1.69
N TRP A 48 18.30 2.94 -2.78
CA TRP A 48 17.32 3.71 -3.55
C TRP A 48 15.99 2.98 -3.56
N ALA A 49 14.91 3.75 -3.58
CA ALA A 49 13.55 3.23 -3.70
C ALA A 49 12.89 3.81 -4.95
N LEU A 50 12.42 2.96 -5.84
CA LEU A 50 11.43 3.30 -6.85
C LEU A 50 10.06 3.18 -6.20
N GLN A 51 9.32 4.27 -6.16
CA GLN A 51 7.92 4.31 -5.74
C GLN A 51 7.06 4.59 -6.95
N PHE A 52 5.95 3.87 -7.10
CA PHE A 52 4.98 4.10 -8.16
C PHE A 52 3.56 3.82 -7.66
N ASP A 53 2.60 4.48 -8.31
CA ASP A 53 1.17 4.40 -7.99
C ASP A 53 0.41 4.26 -9.31
N ILE A 54 -0.66 3.48 -9.32
CA ILE A 54 -1.53 3.31 -10.48
C ILE A 54 -2.57 4.42 -10.50
N LYS A 55 -2.68 5.11 -11.64
CA LYS A 55 -3.63 6.21 -11.80
C LYS A 55 -5.07 5.69 -11.71
N GLN A 56 -5.82 6.20 -10.73
CA GLN A 56 -7.26 5.90 -10.57
C GLN A 56 -7.58 4.39 -10.61
N PHE A 57 -6.78 3.56 -9.96
CA PHE A 57 -6.88 2.10 -9.99
C PHE A 57 -8.33 1.59 -9.89
N PHE A 58 -9.06 1.97 -8.81
CA PHE A 58 -10.43 1.49 -8.59
C PHE A 58 -11.42 1.93 -9.68
N ALA A 59 -11.20 3.08 -10.29
CA ALA A 59 -12.08 3.58 -11.36
C ALA A 59 -11.73 2.99 -12.73
N SER A 60 -10.48 2.57 -12.94
CA SER A 60 -9.98 2.11 -14.25
C SER A 60 -9.88 0.58 -14.39
N ALA A 61 -10.15 -0.18 -13.32
CA ALA A 61 -10.10 -1.65 -13.37
C ALA A 61 -11.08 -2.19 -14.41
N ASP A 62 -10.58 -2.97 -15.35
CA ASP A 62 -11.35 -3.53 -16.46
C ASP A 62 -12.08 -4.81 -16.03
N HIS A 63 -13.39 -4.87 -16.25
CA HIS A 63 -14.24 -5.99 -15.84
C HIS A 63 -13.87 -7.28 -16.58
N GLN A 64 -13.52 -7.21 -17.84
CA GLN A 64 -13.20 -8.41 -18.64
C GLN A 64 -11.91 -9.06 -18.13
N ILE A 65 -10.89 -8.24 -17.85
CA ILE A 65 -9.64 -8.75 -17.24
C ILE A 65 -9.92 -9.39 -15.88
N LEU A 66 -10.72 -8.74 -15.03
CA LEU A 66 -11.06 -9.28 -13.71
C LEU A 66 -11.79 -10.62 -13.82
N LYS A 67 -12.80 -10.71 -14.70
CA LYS A 67 -13.54 -11.96 -14.98
C LYS A 67 -12.61 -13.07 -15.49
N GLN A 68 -11.71 -12.75 -16.42
CA GLN A 68 -10.70 -13.70 -16.91
C GLN A 68 -9.75 -14.19 -15.81
N LEU A 69 -9.37 -13.32 -14.86
CA LEU A 69 -8.52 -13.72 -13.74
C LEU A 69 -9.25 -14.65 -12.75
N LEU A 70 -10.55 -14.43 -12.55
CA LEU A 70 -11.40 -15.28 -11.72
C LEU A 70 -11.60 -16.66 -12.37
N SER A 71 -11.91 -16.72 -13.67
CA SER A 71 -12.15 -17.98 -14.39
C SER A 71 -10.93 -18.90 -14.47
N LYS A 72 -9.71 -18.38 -14.29
CA LYS A 72 -8.49 -19.21 -14.21
C LYS A 72 -8.45 -20.15 -12.99
N LYS A 73 -9.20 -19.84 -11.94
CA LYS A 73 -9.19 -20.60 -10.68
C LYS A 73 -10.55 -21.17 -10.29
N ILE A 74 -11.61 -20.55 -10.76
CA ILE A 74 -12.99 -20.96 -10.46
C ILE A 74 -13.50 -21.69 -11.69
N ALA A 75 -13.77 -23.00 -11.52
CA ALA A 75 -14.33 -23.83 -12.58
C ALA A 75 -15.86 -23.84 -12.59
N ASP A 76 -16.49 -23.50 -11.45
CA ASP A 76 -17.96 -23.52 -11.32
C ASP A 76 -18.58 -22.31 -12.05
N GLU A 77 -19.31 -22.60 -13.13
CA GLU A 77 -19.94 -21.59 -13.99
C GLU A 77 -20.99 -20.76 -13.23
N ARG A 78 -21.74 -21.35 -12.29
CA ARG A 78 -22.75 -20.61 -11.52
C ARG A 78 -22.11 -19.57 -10.63
N THR A 79 -21.00 -19.92 -9.98
CA THR A 79 -20.19 -18.97 -9.19
C THR A 79 -19.65 -17.85 -10.07
N LEU A 80 -19.15 -18.18 -11.27
CA LEU A 80 -18.62 -17.17 -12.20
C LEU A 80 -19.73 -16.21 -12.68
N LEU A 81 -20.95 -16.70 -12.94
CA LEU A 81 -22.10 -15.86 -13.30
C LEU A 81 -22.43 -14.87 -12.18
N VAL A 82 -22.56 -15.34 -10.94
CA VAL A 82 -22.85 -14.46 -9.79
C VAL A 82 -21.74 -13.41 -9.60
N LEU A 83 -20.47 -13.81 -9.76
CA LEU A 83 -19.37 -12.86 -9.67
C LEU A 83 -19.36 -11.85 -10.81
N ALA A 84 -19.75 -12.27 -12.03
CA ALA A 84 -19.91 -11.38 -13.17
C ALA A 84 -21.00 -10.32 -12.92
N ASP A 85 -22.15 -10.73 -12.38
CA ASP A 85 -23.24 -9.81 -12.01
C ASP A 85 -22.77 -8.80 -10.96
N VAL A 86 -22.02 -9.24 -9.94
CA VAL A 86 -21.45 -8.34 -8.92
C VAL A 86 -20.47 -7.36 -9.54
N ILE A 87 -19.62 -7.80 -10.46
CA ILE A 87 -18.64 -6.94 -11.14
C ILE A 87 -19.37 -5.94 -12.05
N ASP A 88 -20.34 -6.39 -12.83
CA ASP A 88 -21.08 -5.55 -13.79
C ASP A 88 -22.11 -4.63 -13.13
N SER A 89 -22.45 -4.85 -11.85
CA SER A 89 -23.37 -3.97 -11.11
C SER A 89 -22.81 -2.56 -10.88
N PHE A 90 -21.51 -2.34 -11.10
CA PHE A 90 -20.88 -1.04 -10.91
C PHE A 90 -20.12 -0.60 -12.15
N HIS A 91 -20.36 0.63 -12.57
CA HIS A 91 -19.61 1.29 -13.63
C HIS A 91 -19.05 2.61 -13.12
N SER A 92 -17.78 2.84 -13.35
CA SER A 92 -17.14 4.10 -13.00
C SER A 92 -17.43 5.19 -14.04
N PRO A 93 -17.20 6.48 -13.70
CA PRO A 93 -17.26 7.56 -14.69
C PRO A 93 -16.31 7.41 -15.89
N MET A 94 -15.37 6.45 -15.82
CA MET A 94 -14.42 6.18 -16.92
C MET A 94 -15.02 5.32 -18.04
N GLY A 95 -16.24 4.84 -17.90
CA GLY A 95 -16.98 4.13 -18.94
C GLY A 95 -17.60 2.81 -18.48
N MET A 96 -18.44 2.25 -19.34
CA MET A 96 -19.06 0.93 -19.12
C MET A 96 -17.99 -0.16 -19.06
N GLY A 97 -18.20 -1.17 -18.23
CA GLY A 97 -17.26 -2.28 -18.05
C GLY A 97 -15.98 -1.92 -17.33
N LYS A 98 -15.94 -0.79 -16.63
CA LYS A 98 -14.79 -0.33 -15.85
C LYS A 98 -15.19 0.07 -14.43
N GLY A 99 -14.27 -0.22 -13.51
CA GLY A 99 -14.33 0.22 -12.12
C GLY A 99 -14.71 -0.87 -11.14
N ILE A 100 -14.22 -0.70 -9.93
CA ILE A 100 -14.56 -1.51 -8.76
C ILE A 100 -15.03 -0.53 -7.68
N PRO A 101 -16.21 -0.76 -7.05
CA PRO A 101 -16.76 0.18 -6.07
C PRO A 101 -15.85 0.28 -4.85
N LEU A 102 -15.60 1.50 -4.36
CA LEU A 102 -14.86 1.71 -3.13
C LEU A 102 -15.70 1.35 -1.91
N GLY A 103 -15.08 0.74 -0.90
CA GLY A 103 -15.70 0.46 0.40
C GLY A 103 -16.33 -0.92 0.55
N ASN A 104 -16.49 -1.70 -0.52
CA ASN A 104 -17.02 -3.05 -0.45
C ASN A 104 -15.90 -4.08 -0.15
N LEU A 105 -16.20 -5.10 0.66
CA LEU A 105 -15.27 -6.20 0.94
C LEU A 105 -14.86 -6.96 -0.32
N THR A 106 -15.79 -7.18 -1.25
CA THR A 106 -15.52 -7.84 -2.53
C THR A 106 -14.53 -7.04 -3.37
N SER A 107 -14.60 -5.72 -3.35
CA SER A 107 -13.67 -4.86 -4.08
C SER A 107 -12.23 -4.97 -3.58
N GLN A 108 -12.04 -5.22 -2.30
CA GLN A 108 -10.71 -5.41 -1.70
C GLN A 108 -10.04 -6.68 -2.21
N ILE A 109 -10.79 -7.78 -2.29
CA ILE A 109 -10.25 -9.04 -2.82
C ILE A 109 -10.06 -8.96 -4.35
N PHE A 110 -10.99 -8.35 -5.08
CA PHE A 110 -10.86 -8.12 -6.52
C PHE A 110 -9.63 -7.29 -6.87
N ALA A 111 -9.34 -6.24 -6.08
CA ALA A 111 -8.13 -5.45 -6.25
C ALA A 111 -6.86 -6.30 -6.10
N ASN A 112 -6.80 -7.17 -5.09
CA ASN A 112 -5.66 -8.05 -4.89
C ASN A 112 -5.56 -9.12 -5.99
N ILE A 113 -6.67 -9.70 -6.45
CA ILE A 113 -6.70 -10.66 -7.57
C ILE A 113 -6.17 -10.00 -8.85
N TYR A 114 -6.62 -8.78 -9.14
CA TYR A 114 -6.19 -8.04 -10.32
C TYR A 114 -4.69 -7.73 -10.28
N LEU A 115 -4.20 -7.20 -9.17
CA LEU A 115 -2.81 -6.80 -9.01
C LEU A 115 -1.85 -7.95 -8.72
N HIS A 116 -2.36 -9.16 -8.42
CA HIS A 116 -1.52 -10.35 -8.33
C HIS A 116 -0.74 -10.60 -9.63
N LYS A 117 -1.33 -10.26 -10.81
CA LYS A 117 -0.65 -10.37 -12.10
C LYS A 117 0.55 -9.41 -12.19
N LEU A 118 0.41 -8.19 -11.65
CA LEU A 118 1.54 -7.26 -11.51
C LEU A 118 2.60 -7.84 -10.55
N ASP A 119 2.17 -8.36 -9.40
CA ASP A 119 3.09 -8.94 -8.41
C ASP A 119 3.92 -10.08 -9.00
N ALA A 120 3.28 -10.97 -9.78
CA ALA A 120 3.96 -12.06 -10.48
C ALA A 120 4.98 -11.52 -11.50
N TYR A 121 4.60 -10.50 -12.30
CA TYR A 121 5.50 -9.84 -13.22
C TYR A 121 6.71 -9.21 -12.53
N MET A 122 6.48 -8.50 -11.42
CA MET A 122 7.54 -7.89 -10.62
C MET A 122 8.53 -8.91 -10.07
N LYS A 123 8.04 -10.07 -9.59
CA LYS A 123 8.90 -11.11 -9.00
C LYS A 123 9.60 -11.96 -10.05
N HIS A 124 8.93 -12.32 -11.13
CA HIS A 124 9.46 -13.33 -12.07
C HIS A 124 10.13 -12.70 -13.30
N VAL A 125 9.65 -11.57 -13.81
CA VAL A 125 10.19 -10.91 -15.00
C VAL A 125 11.17 -9.79 -14.63
N ILE A 126 10.74 -8.82 -13.81
CA ILE A 126 11.61 -7.74 -13.32
C ILE A 126 12.64 -8.27 -12.31
N LYS A 127 12.36 -9.42 -11.68
CA LYS A 127 13.19 -10.03 -10.64
C LYS A 127 13.41 -9.10 -9.44
N ALA A 128 12.41 -8.29 -9.13
CA ALA A 128 12.43 -7.34 -8.02
C ALA A 128 12.32 -8.08 -6.67
N GLY A 129 13.43 -8.58 -6.15
CA GLY A 129 13.47 -9.34 -4.89
C GLY A 129 12.94 -8.53 -3.70
N LEU A 130 13.25 -7.23 -3.64
CA LEU A 130 12.84 -6.32 -2.56
C LEU A 130 11.68 -5.43 -3.03
N TYR A 131 10.60 -6.07 -3.46
CA TYR A 131 9.35 -5.43 -3.89
C TYR A 131 8.26 -5.63 -2.85
N ILE A 132 7.58 -4.55 -2.50
CA ILE A 132 6.44 -4.50 -1.58
C ILE A 132 5.30 -3.73 -2.23
N ARG A 133 4.06 -4.18 -2.01
CA ARG A 133 2.85 -3.51 -2.48
C ARG A 133 1.83 -3.28 -1.36
N TYR A 134 1.20 -2.13 -1.39
CA TYR A 134 0.03 -1.83 -0.57
C TYR A 134 -1.06 -1.23 -1.48
N ALA A 135 -2.12 -1.98 -1.76
CA ALA A 135 -3.11 -1.67 -2.78
C ALA A 135 -2.43 -1.36 -4.14
N ASP A 136 -2.60 -0.16 -4.66
CA ASP A 136 -2.04 0.35 -5.91
C ASP A 136 -0.64 1.00 -5.76
N ASP A 137 -0.18 1.22 -4.51
CA ASP A 137 1.16 1.72 -4.22
C ASP A 137 2.21 0.60 -4.26
N GLY A 138 3.18 0.68 -5.17
CA GLY A 138 4.31 -0.25 -5.26
C GLY A 138 5.63 0.41 -4.89
N ILE A 139 6.51 -0.32 -4.18
CA ILE A 139 7.88 0.10 -3.86
C ILE A 139 8.86 -1.01 -4.20
N VAL A 140 9.93 -0.66 -4.90
CA VAL A 140 11.09 -1.52 -5.17
C VAL A 140 12.33 -0.87 -4.58
N LEU A 141 13.11 -1.62 -3.80
CA LEU A 141 14.38 -1.15 -3.28
C LEU A 141 15.56 -1.82 -4.00
N SER A 142 16.61 -1.05 -4.20
CA SER A 142 17.87 -1.52 -4.79
C SER A 142 19.04 -0.68 -4.30
N SER A 143 20.24 -1.27 -4.25
CA SER A 143 21.51 -0.53 -4.11
C SER A 143 21.89 0.22 -5.40
N SER A 144 21.38 -0.20 -6.55
CA SER A 144 21.61 0.42 -7.85
C SER A 144 20.42 1.31 -8.24
N LYS A 145 20.67 2.61 -8.36
CA LYS A 145 19.69 3.56 -8.92
C LYS A 145 19.36 3.26 -10.37
N GLN A 146 20.38 2.87 -11.14
CA GLN A 146 20.24 2.58 -12.58
C GLN A 146 19.29 1.41 -12.83
N HIS A 147 19.39 0.33 -12.05
CA HIS A 147 18.48 -0.81 -12.13
C HIS A 147 17.01 -0.40 -11.90
N LEU A 148 16.76 0.54 -10.98
CA LEU A 148 15.39 1.05 -10.75
C LEU A 148 14.90 1.91 -11.92
N ILE A 149 15.77 2.71 -12.56
CA ILE A 149 15.43 3.51 -13.75
C ILE A 149 15.03 2.58 -14.89
N GLU A 150 15.81 1.55 -15.15
CA GLU A 150 15.56 0.56 -16.21
C GLU A 150 14.27 -0.22 -16.01
N ALA A 151 13.85 -0.44 -14.76
CA ALA A 151 12.61 -1.13 -14.45
C ALA A 151 11.34 -0.31 -14.78
N ILE A 152 11.41 1.02 -14.85
CA ILE A 152 10.22 1.88 -15.02
C ILE A 152 9.49 1.58 -16.32
N LEU A 153 10.19 1.55 -17.43
CA LEU A 153 9.57 1.35 -18.75
C LEU A 153 8.91 -0.02 -18.87
N PRO A 154 9.56 -1.15 -18.53
CA PRO A 154 8.93 -2.45 -18.53
C PRO A 154 7.67 -2.54 -17.62
N ILE A 155 7.71 -1.94 -16.43
CA ILE A 155 6.55 -1.89 -15.53
C ILE A 155 5.40 -1.12 -16.17
N LYS A 156 5.68 0.05 -16.76
CA LYS A 156 4.69 0.88 -17.46
C LYS A 156 4.05 0.12 -18.61
N ASP A 157 4.85 -0.51 -19.45
CA ASP A 157 4.40 -1.27 -20.61
C ASP A 157 3.52 -2.45 -20.22
N PHE A 158 3.93 -3.22 -19.22
CA PHE A 158 3.13 -4.32 -18.69
C PHE A 158 1.79 -3.84 -18.15
N LEU A 159 1.79 -2.80 -17.31
CA LEU A 159 0.55 -2.23 -16.79
C LEU A 159 -0.39 -1.80 -17.92
N GLN A 160 0.13 -1.15 -18.96
CA GLN A 160 -0.67 -0.64 -20.07
C GLN A 160 -1.21 -1.74 -20.98
N LYS A 161 -0.38 -2.73 -21.34
CA LYS A 161 -0.72 -3.77 -22.31
C LYS A 161 -1.52 -4.91 -21.70
N ASP A 162 -1.12 -5.36 -20.51
CA ASP A 162 -1.65 -6.58 -19.88
C ASP A 162 -2.75 -6.32 -18.85
N LEU A 163 -2.76 -5.13 -18.24
CA LEU A 163 -3.69 -4.77 -17.17
C LEU A 163 -4.57 -3.55 -17.49
N LEU A 164 -4.36 -2.91 -18.64
CA LEU A 164 -5.05 -1.69 -19.08
C LEU A 164 -5.00 -0.54 -18.05
N PHE A 165 -3.90 -0.47 -17.29
CA PHE A 165 -3.64 0.59 -16.34
C PHE A 165 -2.56 1.56 -16.83
N SER A 166 -2.57 2.76 -16.25
CA SER A 166 -1.51 3.74 -16.43
C SER A 166 -0.85 4.08 -15.09
N LEU A 167 0.45 4.28 -15.08
CA LEU A 167 1.15 4.84 -13.93
C LEU A 167 0.73 6.30 -13.70
N HIS A 168 0.61 6.69 -12.43
CA HIS A 168 0.32 8.09 -12.11
C HIS A 168 1.54 8.97 -12.43
N PRO A 169 1.43 9.97 -13.34
CA PRO A 169 2.59 10.67 -13.92
C PRO A 169 3.46 11.40 -12.88
N ARG A 170 2.87 11.83 -11.77
CA ARG A 170 3.56 12.57 -10.70
C ARG A 170 3.96 11.71 -9.51
N LYS A 171 3.68 10.39 -9.54
CA LYS A 171 3.93 9.49 -8.42
C LYS A 171 4.91 8.35 -8.78
N VAL A 172 5.61 8.47 -9.90
CA VAL A 172 6.75 7.60 -10.21
C VAL A 172 7.99 8.35 -9.80
N THR A 173 8.61 7.93 -8.71
CA THR A 173 9.76 8.64 -8.13
C THR A 173 10.84 7.67 -7.72
N ILE A 174 12.11 8.07 -7.91
CA ILE A 174 13.26 7.36 -7.35
C ILE A 174 13.88 8.23 -6.28
N ARG A 175 13.96 7.69 -5.06
CA ARG A 175 14.42 8.42 -3.89
C ARG A 175 15.48 7.66 -3.12
N LYS A 176 16.51 8.35 -2.65
CA LYS A 176 17.55 7.77 -1.79
C LYS A 176 16.98 7.55 -0.38
N LEU A 177 17.30 6.43 0.25
CA LEU A 177 16.83 6.09 1.60
C LEU A 177 17.20 7.18 2.64
N SER A 178 18.40 7.78 2.52
CA SER A 178 18.83 8.86 3.41
C SER A 178 17.98 10.13 3.34
N TRP A 179 17.18 10.31 2.27
CA TRP A 179 16.22 11.41 2.14
C TRP A 179 14.85 11.07 2.74
N GLY A 180 14.70 9.86 3.23
CA GLY A 180 13.46 9.31 3.75
C GLY A 180 12.50 8.82 2.66
N ILE A 181 11.99 7.60 2.83
CA ILE A 181 11.00 6.99 1.95
C ILE A 181 9.63 7.12 2.63
N ASP A 182 8.73 7.89 2.00
CA ASP A 182 7.37 8.07 2.49
C ASP A 182 6.51 6.85 2.13
N PHE A 183 5.98 6.15 3.12
CA PHE A 183 5.12 4.98 2.90
C PHE A 183 4.08 4.85 4.02
N LEU A 184 2.82 4.71 3.65
CA LEU A 184 1.69 4.45 4.55
C LEU A 184 1.58 5.39 5.76
N GLY A 185 1.94 6.66 5.57
CA GLY A 185 1.87 7.67 6.63
C GLY A 185 3.13 7.81 7.47
N TYR A 186 4.15 7.01 7.19
CA TYR A 186 5.47 7.06 7.83
C TYR A 186 6.55 7.44 6.84
N VAL A 187 7.68 7.92 7.35
CA VAL A 187 8.92 8.17 6.61
C VAL A 187 9.98 7.24 7.15
N VAL A 188 10.42 6.31 6.32
CA VAL A 188 11.50 5.35 6.64
C VAL A 188 12.83 5.98 6.27
N LEU A 189 13.72 6.07 7.25
CA LEU A 189 15.11 6.55 7.11
C LEU A 189 16.08 5.45 7.57
N PRO A 190 17.40 5.59 7.29
CA PRO A 190 18.39 4.75 7.95
C PRO A 190 18.23 4.80 9.48
N HIS A 191 18.14 3.64 10.13
CA HIS A 191 18.05 3.45 11.58
C HIS A 191 16.77 3.90 12.28
N TYR A 192 15.85 4.65 11.67
CA TYR A 192 14.64 5.12 12.35
C TYR A 192 13.47 5.36 11.40
N VAL A 193 12.28 5.34 11.97
CA VAL A 193 11.01 5.61 11.28
C VAL A 193 10.35 6.80 11.95
N LEU A 194 9.83 7.74 11.17
CA LEU A 194 9.11 8.91 11.66
C LEU A 194 7.68 8.96 11.10
N PRO A 195 6.73 9.52 11.82
CA PRO A 195 5.43 9.83 11.24
C PRO A 195 5.59 10.93 10.19
N ARG A 196 4.83 10.86 9.10
CA ARG A 196 4.79 11.89 8.06
C ARG A 196 4.48 13.28 8.67
N THR A 197 5.22 14.31 8.29
CA THR A 197 5.05 15.66 8.85
C THR A 197 3.61 16.18 8.78
N LYS A 198 2.90 15.93 7.67
CA LYS A 198 1.48 16.29 7.52
C LYS A 198 0.60 15.58 8.55
N THR A 199 0.83 14.29 8.80
CA THR A 199 0.12 13.50 9.80
C THR A 199 0.40 14.01 11.21
N LYS A 200 1.68 14.27 11.55
CA LYS A 200 2.09 14.85 12.83
C LYS A 200 1.41 16.20 13.09
N ARG A 201 1.44 17.12 12.11
CA ARG A 201 0.81 18.45 12.24
C ARG A 201 -0.70 18.35 12.45
N ARG A 202 -1.38 17.49 11.68
CA ARG A 202 -2.83 17.27 11.81
C ARG A 202 -3.19 16.70 13.17
N LEU A 203 -2.40 15.74 13.67
CA LEU A 203 -2.56 15.13 14.99
C LEU A 203 -2.45 16.19 16.10
N LEU A 204 -1.36 16.95 16.13
CA LEU A 204 -1.15 17.98 17.14
C LEU A 204 -2.25 19.06 17.13
N LYS A 205 -2.61 19.57 15.94
CA LYS A 205 -3.70 20.54 15.80
C LYS A 205 -5.02 20.00 16.33
N ARG A 206 -5.33 18.74 16.05
CA ARG A 206 -6.58 18.12 16.49
C ARG A 206 -6.62 17.94 18.02
N ILE A 207 -5.51 17.54 18.63
CA ILE A 207 -5.38 17.42 20.10
C ILE A 207 -5.53 18.78 20.78
N GLN A 208 -4.92 19.83 20.23
CA GLN A 208 -5.01 21.19 20.79
C GLN A 208 -6.43 21.76 20.73
N LEU A 209 -7.21 21.41 19.71
CA LEU A 209 -8.59 21.89 19.53
C LEU A 209 -9.63 21.10 20.35
N MET A 210 -9.25 19.95 20.89
CA MET A 210 -10.18 19.15 21.71
C MET A 210 -10.10 19.57 23.18
N GLY A 211 -11.24 20.04 23.69
CA GLY A 211 -11.42 20.17 25.15
C GLY A 211 -11.35 18.79 25.86
N ARG A 212 -11.32 18.80 27.20
CA ARG A 212 -11.35 17.56 28.00
C ARG A 212 -12.74 16.93 27.95
N THR A 213 -12.95 15.99 27.03
CA THR A 213 -14.18 15.20 26.89
C THR A 213 -13.85 13.70 26.97
N GLU A 214 -14.85 12.84 27.21
CA GLU A 214 -14.65 11.37 27.22
C GLU A 214 -14.03 10.85 25.93
N ASN A 215 -14.36 11.44 24.79
CA ASN A 215 -13.79 11.10 23.47
C ASN A 215 -12.29 11.43 23.37
N THR A 216 -11.75 12.29 24.23
CA THR A 216 -10.33 12.69 24.22
C THR A 216 -9.42 11.51 24.56
N ASN A 217 -9.81 10.66 25.52
CA ASN A 217 -9.03 9.49 25.92
C ASN A 217 -8.96 8.44 24.79
N GLN A 218 -10.07 8.13 24.16
CA GLN A 218 -10.11 7.17 23.05
C GLN A 218 -9.25 7.63 21.87
N MET A 219 -9.34 8.91 21.53
CA MET A 219 -8.54 9.49 20.45
C MET A 219 -7.05 9.54 20.83
N LEU A 220 -6.71 9.86 22.08
CA LEU A 220 -5.33 9.82 22.58
C LEU A 220 -4.74 8.42 22.42
N GLN A 221 -5.45 7.37 22.84
CA GLN A 221 -5.00 5.99 22.69
C GLN A 221 -4.78 5.61 21.23
N SER A 222 -5.68 6.02 20.33
CA SER A 222 -5.53 5.83 18.90
C SER A 222 -4.26 6.51 18.37
N TYR A 223 -3.97 7.73 18.79
CA TYR A 223 -2.76 8.43 18.36
C TYR A 223 -1.48 7.85 18.97
N LEU A 224 -1.50 7.47 20.24
CA LEU A 224 -0.36 6.80 20.86
C LEU A 224 -0.10 5.44 20.19
N GLY A 225 -1.15 4.68 19.88
CA GLY A 225 -1.05 3.45 19.09
C GLY A 225 -0.41 3.69 17.71
N TYR A 226 -0.81 4.74 16.97
CA TYR A 226 -0.16 5.10 15.72
C TYR A 226 1.32 5.51 15.92
N LEU A 227 1.61 6.30 16.95
CA LEU A 227 2.97 6.80 17.23
C LEU A 227 3.90 5.70 17.74
N SER A 228 3.40 4.65 18.40
CA SER A 228 4.22 3.55 18.95
C SER A 228 4.96 2.75 17.86
N HIS A 229 4.48 2.80 16.61
CA HIS A 229 5.13 2.17 15.45
C HIS A 229 6.26 2.99 14.82
N ALA A 230 6.68 4.09 15.47
CA ALA A 230 7.74 4.97 14.98
C ALA A 230 8.64 5.45 16.14
N ASN A 231 9.79 6.03 15.81
CA ASN A 231 10.71 6.59 16.80
C ASN A 231 10.20 7.95 17.29
N THR A 232 9.20 7.95 18.15
CA THR A 232 8.42 9.14 18.52
C THR A 232 8.30 9.37 20.03
N TYR A 233 9.19 8.84 20.84
CA TYR A 233 9.13 8.97 22.30
C TYR A 233 8.83 10.42 22.75
N ARG A 234 9.66 11.39 22.31
CA ARG A 234 9.46 12.82 22.67
C ARG A 234 8.10 13.36 22.19
N LEU A 235 7.63 12.92 21.04
CA LEU A 235 6.33 13.37 20.52
C LEU A 235 5.17 12.76 21.34
N GLN A 236 5.28 11.52 21.80
CA GLN A 236 4.30 10.90 22.66
C GLN A 236 4.20 11.62 23.99
N GLU A 237 5.33 12.02 24.59
CA GLU A 237 5.36 12.81 25.84
C GLU A 237 4.68 14.18 25.64
N VAL A 238 4.98 14.89 24.53
CA VAL A 238 4.29 16.15 24.20
C VAL A 238 2.78 15.95 24.07
N VAL A 239 2.34 14.88 23.42
CA VAL A 239 0.92 14.56 23.24
C VAL A 239 0.24 14.28 24.57
N LYS A 240 0.86 13.50 25.46
CA LYS A 240 0.36 13.23 26.82
C LYS A 240 0.28 14.53 27.64
N HIS A 241 1.31 15.37 27.56
CA HIS A 241 1.36 16.65 28.26
C HIS A 241 0.21 17.59 27.85
N ILE A 242 -0.06 17.73 26.55
CA ILE A 242 -1.16 18.55 26.06
C ILE A 242 -2.51 18.05 26.59
N VAL A 243 -2.72 16.74 26.66
CA VAL A 243 -4.00 16.15 27.06
C VAL A 243 -4.18 16.16 28.58
N PHE A 244 -3.17 15.79 29.34
CA PHE A 244 -3.28 15.62 30.79
C PHE A 244 -2.77 16.81 31.59
N GLY A 245 -2.12 17.79 30.95
CA GLY A 245 -1.55 18.96 31.65
C GLY A 245 -0.38 18.59 32.58
N TRP A 246 0.31 17.47 32.31
CA TRP A 246 1.46 17.06 33.10
C TRP A 246 2.60 18.06 32.85
N ARG A 247 3.03 18.74 33.91
CA ARG A 247 4.24 19.56 33.87
C ARG A 247 5.43 18.61 33.69
N LEU A 248 6.26 18.88 32.70
CA LEU A 248 7.59 18.28 32.57
C LEU A 248 8.47 18.78 33.70
#